data_87ec7915b6eafb679434018cca5bd0ea
#
_entry.id   87ec7915b6eafb679434018cca5bd0ea
#
_cell.length_a   1.000
_cell.length_b   1.000
_cell.length_c   1.000
_cell.angle_alpha   90.00
_cell.angle_beta   90.00
_cell.angle_gamma   90.00
#
_symmetry.space_group_name_H-M   'P 1'
#
loop_
_entity.id
_entity.type
_entity.pdbx_description
1 polymer ?
#
loop_
_entity_poly.entity_id
_entity_poly.type
_entity_poly.pdbx_seq_one_letter_code
_entity_poly.pdbx_strand_id
1 'polypeptide(L)'
;NKIQLFENDAIGSTTWTETAGSDDIRGIWPVAYSPASSNIVYVVCADTQIITSMIFSRSDDGGESWNVLNYTLPFLIVADGVPIITNAAENYQVAAYENHVYVLFGMINSDLILLHSDDYGNDGTWEKTDIIDFPFDNYTGTVQTDIDGDLVTDTVNTTGGSHNMIIDDDGIVHVF
;
A
#
# COMPACT_ATOMS: atom_id res chain seq x y z
N ASN A 1 8.56 -3.54 -16.59
CA ASN A 1 9.21 -2.61 -15.68
C ASN A 1 9.69 -3.39 -14.46
N LYS A 2 10.84 -2.99 -13.91
CA LYS A 2 11.45 -3.54 -12.71
C LYS A 2 11.78 -2.40 -11.78
N ILE A 3 11.74 -2.67 -10.49
CA ILE A 3 12.13 -1.71 -9.45
C ILE A 3 13.60 -1.94 -9.14
N GLN A 4 14.36 -0.85 -9.05
CA GLN A 4 15.74 -0.88 -8.64
C GLN A 4 15.85 -0.28 -7.25
N LEU A 5 16.51 -0.98 -6.35
CA LEU A 5 16.82 -0.55 -4.99
C LEU A 5 18.29 -0.13 -4.94
N PHE A 6 18.55 1.04 -4.38
CA PHE A 6 19.88 1.54 -4.15
C PHE A 6 20.08 1.80 -2.66
N GLU A 7 21.22 1.42 -2.15
CA GLU A 7 21.63 1.66 -0.78
C GLU A 7 22.81 2.61 -0.70
N ASN A 8 22.96 3.25 0.44
CA ASN A 8 24.06 4.13 0.78
C ASN A 8 24.70 3.62 2.08
N ASP A 9 25.99 3.42 2.07
CA ASP A 9 26.75 2.80 3.16
C ASP A 9 27.03 3.73 4.36
N ALA A 10 26.77 5.01 4.21
CA ALA A 10 26.99 5.98 5.29
C ALA A 10 26.10 7.21 5.15
N ILE A 11 25.63 7.75 6.27
CA ILE A 11 24.87 9.00 6.32
C ILE A 11 25.70 10.11 5.67
N GLY A 12 25.15 10.74 4.63
CA GLY A 12 25.79 11.84 3.89
C GLY A 12 26.76 11.40 2.81
N SER A 13 26.95 10.10 2.58
CA SER A 13 27.66 9.60 1.41
C SER A 13 26.94 9.99 0.12
N THR A 14 27.70 10.27 -0.92
CA THR A 14 27.18 10.51 -2.28
C THR A 14 27.26 9.28 -3.17
N THR A 15 27.77 8.17 -2.63
CA THR A 15 27.90 6.91 -3.35
C THR A 15 26.68 6.03 -3.08
N TRP A 16 26.07 5.55 -4.13
CA TRP A 16 24.93 4.65 -4.08
C TRP A 16 25.27 3.37 -4.81
N THR A 17 24.93 2.23 -4.22
CA THR A 17 25.16 0.90 -4.79
C THR A 17 23.81 0.25 -5.05
N GLU A 18 23.62 -0.32 -6.24
CA GLU A 18 22.44 -1.10 -6.54
C GLU A 18 22.48 -2.43 -5.80
N THR A 19 21.38 -2.76 -5.12
CA THR A 19 21.25 -4.00 -4.36
C THR A 19 20.97 -5.17 -5.29
N ALA A 20 21.63 -6.29 -5.11
CA ALA A 20 21.65 -7.41 -6.05
C ALA A 20 20.28 -8.02 -6.35
N GLY A 21 19.37 -8.06 -5.36
CA GLY A 21 18.02 -8.63 -5.52
C GLY A 21 16.98 -7.65 -6.07
N SER A 22 17.32 -6.39 -6.34
CA SER A 22 16.35 -5.34 -6.67
C SER A 22 15.60 -5.59 -7.99
N ASP A 23 16.25 -6.22 -8.95
CA ASP A 23 15.69 -6.55 -10.27
C ASP A 23 14.55 -7.57 -10.27
N ASP A 24 14.32 -8.26 -9.15
CA ASP A 24 13.31 -9.31 -9.05
C ASP A 24 11.91 -8.75 -8.78
N ILE A 25 11.81 -7.53 -8.25
CA ILE A 25 10.51 -6.90 -8.00
C ILE A 25 9.95 -6.36 -9.31
N ARG A 26 8.83 -6.92 -9.70
CA ARG A 26 8.04 -6.39 -10.82
C ARG A 26 7.10 -5.31 -10.30
N GLY A 27 6.96 -4.21 -11.02
CA GLY A 27 6.00 -3.18 -10.61
C GLY A 27 6.41 -1.79 -11.07
N ILE A 28 5.58 -0.82 -10.67
CA ILE A 28 5.80 0.61 -10.86
C ILE A 28 5.38 1.35 -9.60
N TRP A 29 5.92 2.57 -9.42
CA TRP A 29 5.60 3.47 -8.30
C TRP A 29 5.80 2.81 -6.93
N PRO A 30 7.03 2.38 -6.62
CA PRO A 30 7.30 1.73 -5.35
C PRO A 30 7.21 2.70 -4.18
N VAL A 31 6.65 2.20 -3.08
CA VAL A 31 6.80 2.77 -1.75
C VAL A 31 7.55 1.74 -0.91
N ALA A 32 8.57 2.17 -0.22
CA ALA A 32 9.40 1.30 0.59
C ALA A 32 9.49 1.79 2.03
N TYR A 33 9.65 0.85 2.94
CA TYR A 33 9.85 1.10 4.37
C TYR A 33 10.86 0.10 4.94
N SER A 34 11.74 0.59 5.80
CA SER A 34 12.65 -0.25 6.59
C SER A 34 12.63 0.23 8.04
N PRO A 35 12.32 -0.65 9.01
CA PRO A 35 12.39 -0.29 10.42
C PRO A 35 13.82 0.09 10.83
N ALA A 36 13.95 1.06 11.72
CA ALA A 36 15.24 1.48 12.24
C ALA A 36 15.97 0.29 12.89
N SER A 37 17.27 0.19 12.65
CA SER A 37 18.13 -0.88 13.18
C SER A 37 17.76 -2.30 12.73
N SER A 38 17.10 -2.42 11.60
CA SER A 38 16.72 -3.69 10.99
C SER A 38 17.28 -3.77 9.57
N ASN A 39 17.57 -4.99 9.09
CA ASN A 39 17.87 -5.25 7.69
C ASN A 39 16.62 -5.59 6.87
N ILE A 40 15.44 -5.50 7.49
CA ILE A 40 14.20 -5.79 6.77
C ILE A 40 13.84 -4.61 5.87
N VAL A 41 13.50 -4.92 4.63
CA VAL A 41 12.99 -3.97 3.65
C VAL A 41 11.64 -4.46 3.15
N TYR A 42 10.64 -3.61 3.27
CA TYR A 42 9.30 -3.83 2.73
C TYR A 42 9.10 -2.93 1.51
N VAL A 43 8.55 -3.50 0.44
CA VAL A 43 8.21 -2.77 -0.77
C VAL A 43 6.79 -3.08 -1.20
N VAL A 44 6.02 -2.05 -1.46
CA VAL A 44 4.68 -2.14 -2.06
C VAL A 44 4.68 -1.34 -3.35
N CYS A 45 4.09 -1.88 -4.39
CA CYS A 45 3.99 -1.21 -5.69
C CYS A 45 2.78 -1.70 -6.48
N ALA A 46 2.39 -0.93 -7.49
CA ALA A 46 1.38 -1.37 -8.45
C ALA A 46 1.95 -2.48 -9.34
N ASP A 47 1.19 -3.55 -9.52
CA ASP A 47 1.60 -4.68 -10.37
C ASP A 47 1.55 -4.29 -11.86
N THR A 48 2.60 -4.63 -12.61
CA THR A 48 2.65 -4.40 -14.06
C THR A 48 2.04 -5.53 -14.88
N GLN A 49 1.79 -6.68 -14.28
CA GLN A 49 1.15 -7.82 -14.94
C GLN A 49 -0.36 -7.82 -14.70
N ILE A 50 -0.78 -7.47 -13.50
CA ILE A 50 -2.19 -7.31 -13.14
C ILE A 50 -2.37 -5.83 -12.79
N ILE A 51 -2.63 -5.00 -13.80
CA ILE A 51 -2.70 -3.52 -13.69
C ILE A 51 -3.72 -3.00 -12.66
N THR A 52 -4.42 -3.90 -12.01
CA THR A 52 -5.51 -3.65 -11.07
C THR A 52 -5.21 -4.20 -9.69
N SER A 53 -3.97 -4.64 -9.44
CA SER A 53 -3.55 -5.16 -8.15
C SER A 53 -2.28 -4.48 -7.66
N MET A 54 -2.05 -4.62 -6.38
CA MET A 54 -0.81 -4.25 -5.72
C MET A 54 -0.03 -5.50 -5.32
N ILE A 55 1.27 -5.39 -5.35
CA ILE A 55 2.17 -6.43 -4.89
C ILE A 55 3.01 -5.93 -3.72
N PHE A 56 3.29 -6.86 -2.84
CA PHE A 56 4.12 -6.70 -1.67
C PHE A 56 5.36 -7.58 -1.81
N SER A 57 6.50 -7.08 -1.38
CA SER A 57 7.73 -7.83 -1.29
C SER A 57 8.47 -7.50 0.01
N ARG A 58 9.11 -8.52 0.61
CA ARG A 58 9.91 -8.39 1.82
C ARG A 58 11.26 -9.04 1.63
N SER A 59 12.30 -8.31 2.01
CA SER A 59 13.66 -8.79 2.19
C SER A 59 14.01 -8.77 3.67
N ASP A 60 14.76 -9.75 4.15
CA ASP A 60 15.27 -9.80 5.52
C ASP A 60 16.78 -9.50 5.58
N ASP A 61 17.41 -9.20 4.44
CA ASP A 61 18.86 -9.00 4.28
C ASP A 61 19.23 -7.68 3.56
N GLY A 62 18.39 -6.65 3.67
CA GLY A 62 18.66 -5.33 3.08
C GLY A 62 18.35 -5.23 1.59
N GLY A 63 17.66 -6.20 1.01
CA GLY A 63 17.30 -6.23 -0.41
C GLY A 63 18.21 -7.12 -1.27
N GLU A 64 19.13 -7.85 -0.65
CA GLU A 64 19.99 -8.81 -1.36
C GLU A 64 19.21 -10.02 -1.89
N SER A 65 18.20 -10.46 -1.11
CA SER A 65 17.25 -11.50 -1.51
C SER A 65 15.85 -11.22 -0.96
N TRP A 66 14.82 -11.89 -1.52
CA TRP A 66 13.43 -11.64 -1.18
C TRP A 66 12.78 -12.88 -0.58
N ASN A 67 12.39 -12.79 0.70
CA ASN A 67 11.70 -13.86 1.43
C ASN A 67 10.21 -13.93 1.01
N VAL A 68 9.62 -12.76 0.72
CA VAL A 68 8.32 -12.62 0.04
C VAL A 68 8.58 -11.83 -1.23
N LEU A 69 8.20 -12.36 -2.39
CA LEU A 69 8.45 -11.71 -3.67
C LEU A 69 7.18 -11.62 -4.51
N ASN A 70 6.82 -10.38 -4.88
CA ASN A 70 5.69 -10.10 -5.76
C ASN A 70 4.36 -10.73 -5.29
N TYR A 71 4.15 -10.81 -3.99
CA TYR A 71 2.91 -11.30 -3.41
C TYR A 71 1.76 -10.34 -3.72
N THR A 72 0.71 -10.81 -4.35
CA THR A 72 -0.47 -10.00 -4.63
C THR A 72 -1.24 -9.75 -3.34
N LEU A 73 -1.36 -8.49 -2.94
CA LEU A 73 -2.09 -8.13 -1.73
C LEU A 73 -3.57 -8.51 -1.88
N PRO A 74 -4.16 -9.18 -0.86
CA PRO A 74 -5.56 -9.54 -0.87
C PRO A 74 -6.47 -8.32 -0.64
N PHE A 75 -7.78 -8.50 -0.79
CA PHE A 75 -8.82 -7.51 -0.49
C PHE A 75 -8.82 -6.22 -1.34
N LEU A 76 -7.98 -6.14 -2.36
CA LEU A 76 -7.90 -4.98 -3.25
C LEU A 76 -8.70 -5.16 -4.55
N ILE A 77 -9.57 -6.18 -4.60
CA ILE A 77 -10.47 -6.45 -5.72
C ILE A 77 -11.90 -6.38 -5.19
N VAL A 78 -12.74 -5.52 -5.76
CA VAL A 78 -14.17 -5.51 -5.44
C VAL A 78 -14.86 -6.75 -5.98
N ALA A 79 -15.99 -7.14 -5.35
CA ALA A 79 -16.74 -8.35 -5.66
C ALA A 79 -17.17 -8.48 -7.14
N ASP A 80 -17.27 -7.37 -7.86
CA ASP A 80 -17.67 -7.33 -9.28
C ASP A 80 -16.49 -7.38 -10.26
N GLY A 81 -15.28 -7.65 -9.78
CA GLY A 81 -14.06 -7.70 -10.62
C GLY A 81 -13.59 -6.36 -11.13
N VAL A 82 -14.15 -5.26 -10.63
CA VAL A 82 -13.64 -3.91 -10.89
C VAL A 82 -12.57 -3.63 -9.85
N PRO A 83 -11.34 -3.36 -10.27
CA PRO A 83 -10.26 -3.11 -9.32
C PRO A 83 -10.47 -1.79 -8.59
N ILE A 84 -10.25 -1.80 -7.29
CA ILE A 84 -10.21 -0.59 -6.45
C ILE A 84 -9.08 0.35 -6.91
N ILE A 85 -8.10 -0.16 -7.67
CA ILE A 85 -6.87 0.56 -7.98
C ILE A 85 -6.84 1.01 -9.44
N THR A 86 -6.85 2.31 -9.65
CA THR A 86 -6.28 2.95 -10.82
C THR A 86 -5.03 3.74 -10.37
N ASN A 87 -3.93 3.07 -10.32
CA ASN A 87 -2.54 3.50 -10.31
C ASN A 87 -2.21 4.97 -9.99
N ALA A 88 -1.89 5.27 -8.73
CA ALA A 88 -1.11 6.43 -8.38
C ALA A 88 -0.29 6.11 -7.11
N ALA A 89 1.00 6.40 -7.13
CA ALA A 89 1.92 6.10 -6.03
C ALA A 89 1.59 6.82 -4.72
N GLU A 90 0.89 7.94 -4.80
CA GLU A 90 0.43 8.70 -3.64
C GLU A 90 -0.74 8.05 -2.89
N ASN A 91 -1.34 7.00 -3.43
CA ASN A 91 -2.55 6.39 -2.89
C ASN A 91 -2.28 5.26 -1.90
N TYR A 92 -1.02 4.93 -1.64
CA TYR A 92 -0.69 3.87 -0.71
C TYR A 92 0.62 4.11 0.03
N GLN A 93 0.72 3.50 1.20
CA GLN A 93 1.91 3.54 2.04
C GLN A 93 2.12 2.19 2.71
N VAL A 94 3.36 1.93 3.11
CA VAL A 94 3.74 0.77 3.92
C VAL A 94 4.50 1.25 5.15
N ALA A 95 4.21 0.65 6.30
CA ALA A 95 4.96 0.82 7.54
C ALA A 95 4.96 -0.49 8.31
N ALA A 96 5.87 -0.63 9.28
CA ALA A 96 5.94 -1.81 10.12
C ALA A 96 6.40 -1.47 11.53
N TYR A 97 5.95 -2.26 12.48
CA TYR A 97 6.36 -2.23 13.88
C TYR A 97 6.50 -3.68 14.38
N GLU A 98 7.68 -4.06 14.82
CA GLU A 98 8.02 -5.44 15.18
C GLU A 98 7.71 -6.42 14.02
N ASN A 99 6.81 -7.40 14.24
CA ASN A 99 6.34 -8.35 13.23
C ASN A 99 5.06 -7.89 12.50
N HIS A 100 4.50 -6.75 12.89
CA HIS A 100 3.30 -6.19 12.29
C HIS A 100 3.66 -5.35 11.07
N VAL A 101 2.99 -5.61 9.96
CA VAL A 101 3.12 -4.84 8.71
C VAL A 101 1.79 -4.24 8.35
N TYR A 102 1.79 -2.98 7.97
CA TYR A 102 0.60 -2.23 7.61
C TYR A 102 0.75 -1.66 6.20
N VAL A 103 -0.30 -1.79 5.40
CA VAL A 103 -0.41 -1.12 4.11
C VAL A 103 -1.69 -0.29 4.11
N LEU A 104 -1.52 1.03 4.09
CA LEU A 104 -2.63 1.96 3.92
C LEU A 104 -2.88 2.16 2.44
N PHE A 105 -4.13 2.10 2.04
CA PHE A 105 -4.54 2.32 0.67
C PHE A 105 -5.87 3.08 0.60
N GLY A 106 -5.98 4.04 -0.30
CA GLY A 106 -7.23 4.74 -0.60
C GLY A 106 -7.09 5.71 -1.76
N MET A 107 -8.14 5.91 -2.49
CA MET A 107 -8.22 6.83 -3.62
C MET A 107 -9.31 7.86 -3.39
N ILE A 108 -9.30 8.92 -4.19
CA ILE A 108 -10.41 9.85 -4.24
C ILE A 108 -11.69 9.11 -4.67
N ASN A 109 -12.79 9.34 -3.95
CA ASN A 109 -14.08 8.69 -4.19
C ASN A 109 -14.06 7.16 -4.05
N SER A 110 -13.26 6.65 -3.14
CA SER A 110 -13.22 5.24 -2.76
C SER A 110 -12.96 5.08 -1.26
N ASP A 111 -13.01 3.84 -0.79
CA ASP A 111 -12.68 3.50 0.58
C ASP A 111 -11.24 3.89 0.92
N LEU A 112 -11.02 4.20 2.19
CA LEU A 112 -9.70 4.22 2.80
C LEU A 112 -9.56 2.96 3.64
N ILE A 113 -8.66 2.07 3.24
CA ILE A 113 -8.47 0.77 3.87
C ILE A 113 -7.07 0.63 4.46
N LEU A 114 -6.99 -0.12 5.55
CA LEU A 114 -5.75 -0.56 6.15
C LEU A 114 -5.68 -2.09 6.04
N LEU A 115 -4.67 -2.58 5.35
CA LEU A 115 -4.29 -3.98 5.41
C LEU A 115 -3.26 -4.16 6.51
N HIS A 116 -3.41 -5.20 7.31
CA HIS A 116 -2.55 -5.53 8.42
C HIS A 116 -2.16 -7.01 8.36
N SER A 117 -0.89 -7.31 8.62
CA SER A 117 -0.38 -8.64 8.86
C SER A 117 0.35 -8.64 10.20
N ASP A 118 0.14 -9.64 11.03
CA ASP A 118 0.81 -9.86 12.32
C ASP A 118 2.01 -10.83 12.22
N ASP A 119 2.38 -11.21 10.99
CA ASP A 119 3.47 -12.13 10.72
C ASP A 119 4.31 -11.66 9.51
N TYR A 120 4.94 -10.48 9.63
CA TYR A 120 5.89 -9.93 8.66
C TYR A 120 5.38 -9.86 7.21
N GLY A 121 4.06 -9.88 6.99
CA GLY A 121 3.45 -9.86 5.66
C GLY A 121 3.47 -11.21 4.93
N ASN A 122 3.59 -12.32 5.66
CA ASN A 122 3.51 -13.66 5.07
C ASN A 122 2.13 -13.94 4.48
N ASP A 123 2.08 -14.87 3.51
CA ASP A 123 0.81 -15.27 2.88
C ASP A 123 -0.18 -15.83 3.91
N GLY A 124 -1.44 -15.45 3.76
CA GLY A 124 -2.54 -15.89 4.61
C GLY A 124 -2.65 -15.16 5.97
N THR A 125 -1.80 -14.17 6.26
CA THR A 125 -1.80 -13.43 7.53
C THR A 125 -2.42 -12.04 7.43
N TRP A 126 -2.88 -11.67 6.25
CA TRP A 126 -3.42 -10.33 6.00
C TRP A 126 -4.88 -10.21 6.40
N GLU A 127 -5.18 -9.12 7.07
CA GLU A 127 -6.53 -8.70 7.45
C GLU A 127 -6.83 -7.30 6.89
N LYS A 128 -8.11 -7.01 6.66
CA LYS A 128 -8.59 -5.72 6.15
C LYS A 128 -9.39 -4.99 7.21
N THR A 129 -9.13 -3.69 7.35
CA THR A 129 -9.95 -2.75 8.13
C THR A 129 -10.37 -1.59 7.22
N ASP A 130 -11.65 -1.32 7.13
CA ASP A 130 -12.17 -0.12 6.47
C ASP A 130 -12.09 1.05 7.46
N ILE A 131 -11.22 2.04 7.16
CA ILE A 131 -11.10 3.27 7.95
C ILE A 131 -12.18 4.26 7.55
N ILE A 132 -12.41 4.37 6.24
CA ILE A 132 -13.50 5.13 5.65
C ILE A 132 -14.18 4.21 4.64
N ASP A 133 -15.46 3.96 4.86
CA ASP A 133 -16.34 3.27 3.93
C ASP A 133 -17.04 4.34 3.07
N PHE A 134 -16.64 4.41 1.80
CA PHE A 134 -17.21 5.38 0.87
C PHE A 134 -18.58 4.86 0.38
N PRO A 135 -19.65 5.67 0.43
CA PRO A 135 -21.01 5.17 0.27
C PRO A 135 -21.37 4.67 -1.14
N PHE A 136 -20.46 4.73 -2.09
CA PHE A 136 -20.70 4.29 -3.47
C PHE A 136 -19.58 3.42 -4.00
N ASP A 137 -19.89 2.16 -4.21
CA ASP A 137 -19.00 1.27 -4.96
C ASP A 137 -18.86 1.74 -6.41
N ASN A 138 -17.65 1.70 -6.95
CA ASN A 138 -17.35 2.04 -8.34
C ASN A 138 -17.84 3.44 -8.80
N TYR A 139 -17.74 4.43 -7.93
CA TYR A 139 -18.17 5.79 -8.25
C TYR A 139 -17.37 6.39 -9.42
N THR A 140 -18.05 6.74 -10.50
CA THR A 140 -17.44 7.30 -11.72
C THR A 140 -17.51 8.83 -11.80
N GLY A 141 -18.05 9.49 -10.77
CA GLY A 141 -18.25 10.94 -10.76
C GLY A 141 -19.48 11.45 -11.53
N THR A 142 -20.28 10.54 -12.10
CA THR A 142 -21.41 10.88 -12.96
C THR A 142 -22.79 10.54 -12.36
N VAL A 143 -22.81 9.89 -11.22
CA VAL A 143 -24.05 9.44 -10.58
C VAL A 143 -24.55 10.53 -9.64
N GLN A 144 -25.84 10.84 -9.73
CA GLN A 144 -26.52 11.68 -8.77
C GLN A 144 -26.58 10.98 -7.42
N THR A 145 -26.08 11.62 -6.40
CA THR A 145 -25.96 11.06 -5.06
C THR A 145 -27.16 11.49 -4.22
N ASP A 146 -28.15 10.62 -4.11
CA ASP A 146 -29.27 10.73 -3.16
C ASP A 146 -29.17 9.49 -2.27
N ILE A 147 -28.49 9.64 -1.13
CA ILE A 147 -28.14 8.50 -0.24
C ILE A 147 -29.31 8.11 0.64
N ASP A 148 -30.10 9.09 1.05
CA ASP A 148 -31.22 8.86 1.99
C ASP A 148 -32.61 8.73 1.30
N GLY A 149 -32.67 8.93 -0.02
CA GLY A 149 -33.87 8.74 -0.82
C GLY A 149 -34.87 9.89 -0.75
N ASP A 150 -34.43 11.09 -0.34
CA ASP A 150 -35.29 12.25 -0.21
C ASP A 150 -35.45 13.07 -1.51
N LEU A 151 -34.83 12.62 -2.61
CA LEU A 151 -34.79 13.22 -3.94
C LEU A 151 -33.98 14.52 -4.03
N VAL A 152 -33.14 14.79 -3.04
CA VAL A 152 -32.15 15.87 -3.04
C VAL A 152 -30.75 15.27 -3.17
N THR A 153 -29.88 15.94 -3.88
CA THR A 153 -28.49 15.49 -4.00
C THR A 153 -27.73 15.76 -2.70
N ASP A 154 -27.21 14.71 -2.09
CA ASP A 154 -26.40 14.77 -0.87
C ASP A 154 -24.98 15.23 -1.14
N THR A 155 -24.36 15.79 -0.10
CA THR A 155 -22.94 16.08 -0.10
C THR A 155 -22.19 14.86 0.46
N VAL A 156 -21.34 14.26 -0.35
CA VAL A 156 -20.51 13.12 0.05
C VAL A 156 -19.12 13.61 0.43
N ASN A 157 -18.68 13.26 1.62
CA ASN A 157 -17.30 13.46 2.01
C ASN A 157 -16.44 12.36 1.40
N THR A 158 -15.32 12.74 0.79
CA THR A 158 -14.32 11.81 0.24
C THR A 158 -12.93 12.19 0.73
N THR A 159 -12.01 11.26 0.65
CA THR A 159 -10.59 11.55 0.85
C THR A 159 -10.04 12.35 -0.33
N GLY A 160 -8.97 13.10 -0.10
CA GLY A 160 -8.24 13.78 -1.17
C GLY A 160 -7.43 12.83 -2.06
N GLY A 161 -7.42 11.54 -1.73
CA GLY A 161 -6.58 10.52 -2.39
C GLY A 161 -5.11 10.59 -1.96
N SER A 162 -4.77 11.52 -1.07
CA SER A 162 -3.45 11.63 -0.46
C SER A 162 -3.59 11.45 1.04
N HIS A 163 -2.96 10.44 1.59
CA HIS A 163 -2.99 10.12 3.01
C HIS A 163 -1.61 9.73 3.49
N ASN A 164 -1.47 9.75 4.79
CA ASN A 164 -0.23 9.37 5.44
C ASN A 164 -0.51 8.49 6.65
N MET A 165 0.46 7.64 6.98
CA MET A 165 0.40 6.75 8.12
C MET A 165 1.71 6.85 8.91
N ILE A 166 1.60 6.93 10.22
CA ILE A 166 2.74 6.76 11.13
C ILE A 166 2.37 5.72 12.18
N ILE A 167 3.38 5.06 12.72
CA ILE A 167 3.26 4.16 13.86
C ILE A 167 4.10 4.76 14.98
N ASP A 168 3.51 4.92 16.15
CA ASP A 168 4.21 5.45 17.31
C ASP A 168 5.02 4.38 18.06
N ASP A 169 5.74 4.78 19.11
CA ASP A 169 6.60 3.90 19.89
C ASP A 169 5.82 2.81 20.66
N ASP A 170 4.51 2.97 20.82
CA ASP A 170 3.60 1.99 21.44
C ASP A 170 2.97 1.04 20.40
N GLY A 171 3.31 1.20 19.11
CA GLY A 171 2.76 0.41 18.00
C GLY A 171 1.38 0.86 17.55
N ILE A 172 0.91 2.04 17.98
CA ILE A 172 -0.39 2.57 17.55
C ILE A 172 -0.27 3.21 16.17
N VAL A 173 -1.17 2.81 15.28
CA VAL A 173 -1.24 3.35 13.91
C VAL A 173 -2.09 4.62 13.88
N HIS A 174 -1.52 5.69 13.38
CA HIS A 174 -2.20 6.98 13.17
C HIS A 174 -2.32 7.22 11.66
N VAL A 175 -3.52 7.55 11.18
CA VAL A 175 -3.82 7.83 9.77
C VAL A 175 -4.30 9.28 9.63
N PHE A 176 -3.78 9.97 8.61
CA PHE A 176 -4.05 11.39 8.33
C PHE A 176 -4.58 11.60 6.93
#